data_4ca231610f3d20318bd1067c64595ea4
#
_entry.id   4ca231610f3d20318bd1067c64595ea4
#
_cell.length_a   1.000
_cell.length_b   1.000
_cell.length_c   1.000
_cell.angle_alpha   90.00
_cell.angle_beta   90.00
_cell.angle_gamma   90.00
#
_symmetry.space_group_name_H-M   'P 1'
#
loop_
_entity.id
_entity.type
_entity.pdbx_description
1 polymer ?
#
loop_
_entity_poly.entity_id
_entity_poly.type
_entity_poly.pdbx_seq_one_letter_code
_entity_poly.pdbx_strand_id
1 'polypeptide(L)'
;MAKYFIYFSFTGNGDYIAELMHEKGYEPVKLELVKKPNKIGFWQIIKYGGHAGFHTKEKLAHVDFSLEDGDEIVIGSPIWNDRLSTPITTFMDRYNFNKETTRFILYPAGETTKKSLKQIKKLGFISEPLVISYPLKKAKECKALIEGAF
;
A
#
# COMPACT_ATOMS: atom_id res chain seq x y z
N MET A 1 -2.67 3.67 -22.09
CA MET A 1 -1.82 3.34 -20.93
C MET A 1 -2.16 4.28 -19.79
N ALA A 2 -2.72 3.75 -18.75
CA ALA A 2 -3.06 4.51 -17.56
C ALA A 2 -1.97 4.34 -16.48
N LYS A 3 -1.95 5.27 -15.51
CA LYS A 3 -1.06 5.21 -14.35
C LYS A 3 -1.92 5.20 -13.10
N TYR A 4 -1.76 4.20 -12.24
CA TYR A 4 -2.55 4.06 -11.03
C TYR A 4 -1.68 3.98 -9.78
N PHE A 5 -2.09 4.71 -8.74
CA PHE A 5 -1.58 4.53 -7.39
C PHE A 5 -2.66 3.87 -6.53
N ILE A 6 -2.51 2.58 -6.33
CA ILE A 6 -3.46 1.75 -5.55
C ILE A 6 -2.97 1.70 -4.11
N TYR A 7 -3.79 2.14 -3.15
CA TYR A 7 -3.33 2.27 -1.78
C TYR A 7 -4.42 2.05 -0.73
N PHE A 8 -3.98 1.77 0.47
CA PHE A 8 -4.81 1.79 1.67
C PHE A 8 -4.23 2.79 2.66
N SER A 9 -5.09 3.59 3.31
CA SER A 9 -4.68 4.54 4.33
C SER A 9 -5.67 4.54 5.48
N PHE A 10 -5.16 4.42 6.70
CA PHE A 10 -5.98 4.52 7.90
C PHE A 10 -5.72 5.83 8.66
N THR A 11 -4.46 6.25 8.75
CA THR A 11 -4.03 7.43 9.53
C THR A 11 -3.78 8.68 8.69
N GLY A 12 -4.04 8.62 7.38
CA GLY A 12 -3.81 9.72 6.45
C GLY A 12 -2.43 9.71 5.77
N ASN A 13 -1.50 8.85 6.20
CA ASN A 13 -0.17 8.76 5.56
C ASN A 13 -0.26 8.37 4.08
N GLY A 14 -1.09 7.37 3.76
CA GLY A 14 -1.31 6.97 2.38
C GLY A 14 -2.06 8.02 1.56
N ASP A 15 -3.00 8.74 2.17
CA ASP A 15 -3.72 9.83 1.50
C ASP A 15 -2.78 10.96 1.08
N TYR A 16 -1.82 11.30 1.94
CA TYR A 16 -0.82 12.31 1.62
C TYR A 16 0.09 11.89 0.45
N ILE A 17 0.54 10.63 0.46
CA ILE A 17 1.30 10.08 -0.68
C ILE A 17 0.46 10.09 -1.94
N ALA A 18 -0.84 9.76 -1.86
CA ALA A 18 -1.74 9.76 -3.01
C ALA A 18 -1.90 11.14 -3.65
N GLU A 19 -1.92 12.21 -2.86
CA GLU A 19 -1.90 13.58 -3.37
C GLU A 19 -0.63 13.85 -4.19
N LEU A 20 0.54 13.48 -3.64
CA LEU A 20 1.81 13.65 -4.34
C LEU A 20 1.90 12.79 -5.63
N MET A 21 1.38 11.57 -5.58
CA MET A 21 1.33 10.69 -6.75
C MET A 21 0.36 11.22 -7.81
N HIS A 22 -0.74 11.83 -7.40
CA HIS A 22 -1.65 12.49 -8.33
C HIS A 22 -0.98 13.65 -9.07
N GLU A 23 -0.17 14.46 -8.40
CA GLU A 23 0.66 15.50 -9.02
C GLU A 23 1.64 14.94 -10.07
N LYS A 24 2.02 13.67 -9.94
CA LYS A 24 2.86 12.93 -10.90
C LYS A 24 2.07 12.23 -12.02
N GLY A 25 0.77 12.46 -12.09
CA GLY A 25 -0.11 11.90 -13.12
C GLY A 25 -0.64 10.51 -12.84
N TYR A 26 -0.52 10.01 -11.59
CA TYR A 26 -1.15 8.76 -11.19
C TYR A 26 -2.57 8.99 -10.71
N GLU A 27 -3.50 8.17 -11.16
CA GLU A 27 -4.87 8.15 -10.65
C GLU A 27 -4.90 7.40 -9.32
N PRO A 28 -5.33 8.04 -8.20
CA PRO A 28 -5.40 7.38 -6.92
C PRO A 28 -6.56 6.39 -6.85
N VAL A 29 -6.27 5.16 -6.50
CA VAL A 29 -7.27 4.11 -6.25
C VAL A 29 -7.22 3.73 -4.77
N LYS A 30 -8.08 4.36 -3.97
CA LYS A 30 -8.13 4.11 -2.53
C LYS A 30 -8.93 2.86 -2.23
N LEU A 31 -8.33 1.93 -1.51
CA LEU A 31 -9.02 0.76 -0.98
C LEU A 31 -9.70 1.11 0.34
N GLU A 32 -10.93 0.64 0.51
CA GLU A 32 -11.69 0.82 1.74
C GLU A 32 -12.23 -0.52 2.22
N LEU A 33 -12.32 -0.68 3.54
CA LEU A 33 -12.94 -1.84 4.15
C LEU A 33 -14.46 -1.66 4.22
N VAL A 34 -15.21 -2.73 3.97
CA VAL A 34 -16.68 -2.74 4.13
C VAL A 34 -17.07 -2.42 5.57
N LYS A 35 -16.33 -2.98 6.54
CA LYS A 35 -16.46 -2.63 7.97
C LYS A 35 -15.23 -1.85 8.37
N LYS A 36 -15.39 -0.55 8.61
CA LYS A 36 -14.32 0.26 9.20
C LYS A 36 -14.22 -0.09 10.70
N PRO A 37 -13.08 -0.68 11.15
CA PRO A 37 -12.87 -0.87 12.56
C PRO A 37 -12.82 0.51 13.26
N ASN A 38 -13.38 0.62 14.47
CA ASN A 38 -13.11 1.79 15.30
C ASN A 38 -11.59 1.84 15.62
N LYS A 39 -11.10 2.99 16.11
CA LYS A 39 -9.66 3.13 16.45
C LYS A 39 -9.15 2.03 17.39
N ILE A 40 -9.98 1.58 18.33
CA ILE A 40 -9.64 0.53 19.28
C ILE A 40 -9.54 -0.83 18.59
N GLY A 41 -10.49 -1.17 17.73
CA GLY A 41 -10.49 -2.41 16.95
C GLY A 41 -9.31 -2.47 15.96
N PHE A 42 -8.97 -1.34 15.37
CA PHE A 42 -7.80 -1.24 14.48
C PHE A 42 -6.48 -1.47 15.20
N TRP A 43 -6.28 -0.85 16.37
CA TRP A 43 -5.10 -1.06 17.19
C TRP A 43 -5.02 -2.48 17.74
N GLN A 44 -6.17 -3.11 18.02
CA GLN A 44 -6.23 -4.53 18.38
C GLN A 44 -5.83 -5.42 17.20
N ILE A 45 -6.24 -5.11 15.98
CA ILE A 45 -5.83 -5.83 14.77
C ILE A 45 -4.31 -5.70 14.59
N ILE A 46 -3.74 -4.52 14.76
CA ILE A 46 -2.29 -4.30 14.67
C ILE A 46 -1.54 -4.97 15.82
N LYS A 47 -2.03 -4.83 17.05
CA LYS A 47 -1.31 -5.25 18.26
C LYS A 47 -1.51 -6.71 18.62
N TYR A 48 -2.71 -7.26 18.40
CA TYR A 48 -3.07 -8.62 18.81
C TYR A 48 -3.49 -9.55 17.69
N GLY A 49 -3.92 -9.01 16.55
CA GLY A 49 -4.35 -9.78 15.39
C GLY A 49 -3.23 -10.31 14.52
N GLY A 50 -1.98 -10.01 14.90
CA GLY A 50 -0.82 -10.33 14.09
C GLY A 50 -0.67 -11.81 13.78
N HIS A 51 -1.10 -12.71 14.64
CA HIS A 51 -0.95 -14.15 14.43
C HIS A 51 -2.18 -14.81 13.80
N ALA A 52 -3.37 -14.32 14.07
CA ALA A 52 -4.62 -14.89 13.54
C ALA A 52 -5.11 -14.23 12.26
N GLY A 53 -4.71 -12.98 12.00
CA GLY A 53 -5.21 -12.17 10.89
C GLY A 53 -4.44 -12.29 9.57
N PHE A 54 -3.29 -12.94 9.53
CA PHE A 54 -2.42 -12.97 8.34
C PHE A 54 -3.01 -13.67 7.12
N HIS A 55 -3.96 -14.54 7.33
CA HIS A 55 -4.60 -15.32 6.27
C HIS A 55 -6.07 -14.95 6.09
N THR A 56 -6.59 -14.01 6.87
CA THR A 56 -7.97 -13.52 6.71
C THR A 56 -8.01 -12.49 5.60
N LYS A 57 -8.70 -12.83 4.53
CA LYS A 57 -9.02 -11.86 3.47
C LYS A 57 -10.01 -10.84 4.01
N GLU A 58 -9.60 -9.58 3.99
CA GLU A 58 -10.49 -8.48 4.35
C GLU A 58 -11.58 -8.29 3.29
N LYS A 59 -12.80 -7.96 3.75
CA LYS A 59 -13.84 -7.56 2.82
C LYS A 59 -13.61 -6.12 2.39
N LEU A 60 -13.20 -5.95 1.15
CA LEU A 60 -13.03 -4.63 0.54
C LEU A 60 -14.35 -4.12 -0.02
N ALA A 61 -14.60 -2.83 0.15
CA ALA A 61 -15.64 -2.13 -0.58
C ALA A 61 -15.37 -2.21 -2.09
N HIS A 62 -16.43 -2.10 -2.90
CA HIS A 62 -16.28 -2.11 -4.36
C HIS A 62 -15.35 -0.99 -4.80
N VAL A 63 -14.44 -1.32 -5.70
CA VAL A 63 -13.52 -0.37 -6.35
C VAL A 63 -13.73 -0.49 -7.85
N ASP A 64 -14.01 0.63 -8.47
CA ASP A 64 -14.10 0.71 -9.93
C ASP A 64 -12.68 0.79 -10.50
N PHE A 65 -12.13 -0.37 -10.76
CA PHE A 65 -10.77 -0.52 -11.28
C PHE A 65 -10.70 -1.71 -12.24
N SER A 66 -10.10 -1.47 -13.39
CA SER A 66 -9.75 -2.50 -14.37
C SER A 66 -8.27 -2.39 -14.70
N LEU A 67 -7.59 -3.51 -14.75
CA LEU A 67 -6.18 -3.59 -15.12
C LEU A 67 -6.09 -3.94 -16.61
N GLU A 68 -5.38 -3.10 -17.37
CA GLU A 68 -5.10 -3.31 -18.78
C GLU A 68 -3.60 -3.51 -19.03
N ASP A 69 -3.28 -4.16 -20.16
CA ASP A 69 -1.88 -4.34 -20.54
C ASP A 69 -1.21 -2.99 -20.82
N GLY A 70 -0.06 -2.80 -20.22
CA GLY A 70 0.72 -1.57 -20.35
C GLY A 70 0.42 -0.51 -19.30
N ASP A 71 -0.52 -0.76 -18.40
CA ASP A 71 -0.77 0.15 -17.27
C ASP A 71 0.44 0.22 -16.33
N GLU A 72 0.75 1.41 -15.86
CA GLU A 72 1.78 1.66 -14.87
C GLU A 72 1.18 1.62 -13.47
N ILE A 73 1.60 0.65 -12.66
CA ILE A 73 1.01 0.38 -11.36
C ILE A 73 2.03 0.67 -10.24
N VAL A 74 1.59 1.47 -9.28
CA VAL A 74 2.28 1.68 -8.00
C VAL A 74 1.33 1.28 -6.88
N ILE A 75 1.78 0.39 -6.00
CA ILE A 75 1.00 -0.10 -4.87
C ILE A 75 1.56 0.50 -3.58
N GLY A 76 0.72 1.24 -2.85
CA GLY A 76 1.05 1.84 -1.57
C GLY A 76 0.46 1.06 -0.39
N SER A 77 1.29 0.70 0.58
CA SER A 77 0.83 -0.03 1.77
C SER A 77 1.41 0.52 3.06
N PRO A 78 0.56 0.76 4.08
CA PRO A 78 1.05 0.83 5.44
C PRO A 78 1.62 -0.53 5.84
N ILE A 79 2.46 -0.56 6.86
CA ILE A 79 3.07 -1.79 7.34
C ILE A 79 2.36 -2.24 8.62
N TRP A 80 1.78 -3.42 8.57
CA TRP A 80 1.11 -4.05 9.68
C TRP A 80 1.90 -5.29 10.13
N ASN A 81 2.42 -5.26 11.35
CA ASN A 81 3.25 -6.32 11.89
C ASN A 81 4.37 -6.75 10.90
N ASP A 82 5.13 -5.77 10.45
CA ASP A 82 6.24 -5.89 9.49
C ASP A 82 5.86 -6.41 8.09
N ARG A 83 4.57 -6.51 7.78
CA ARG A 83 4.04 -7.02 6.51
C ARG A 83 3.20 -5.99 5.77
N LEU A 84 2.92 -6.26 4.51
CA LEU A 84 1.91 -5.53 3.75
C LEU A 84 0.56 -5.63 4.46
N SER A 85 -0.21 -4.55 4.45
CA SER A 85 -1.55 -4.53 5.03
C SER A 85 -2.49 -5.51 4.32
N THR A 86 -3.43 -6.10 5.08
CA THR A 86 -4.35 -7.09 4.53
C THR A 86 -5.31 -6.55 3.45
N PRO A 87 -5.75 -5.29 3.48
CA PRO A 87 -6.49 -4.73 2.35
C PRO A 87 -5.71 -4.78 1.04
N ILE A 88 -4.41 -4.47 1.08
CA ILE A 88 -3.54 -4.50 -0.08
C ILE A 88 -3.34 -5.93 -0.59
N THR A 89 -2.99 -6.87 0.27
CA THR A 89 -2.79 -8.26 -0.15
C THR A 89 -4.07 -8.90 -0.67
N THR A 90 -5.22 -8.58 -0.07
CA THR A 90 -6.54 -9.04 -0.55
C THR A 90 -6.83 -8.50 -1.96
N PHE A 91 -6.53 -7.23 -2.20
CA PHE A 91 -6.72 -6.64 -3.52
C PHE A 91 -5.76 -7.23 -4.56
N MET A 92 -4.49 -7.40 -4.19
CA MET A 92 -3.49 -7.98 -5.08
C MET A 92 -3.84 -9.40 -5.55
N ASP A 93 -4.52 -10.19 -4.72
CA ASP A 93 -4.96 -11.54 -5.08
C ASP A 93 -6.03 -11.56 -6.20
N ARG A 94 -6.68 -10.43 -6.48
CA ARG A 94 -7.73 -10.32 -7.49
C ARG A 94 -7.22 -10.03 -8.89
N TYR A 95 -5.97 -9.59 -9.02
CA TYR A 95 -5.39 -9.12 -10.27
C TYR A 95 -4.04 -9.76 -10.55
N ASN A 96 -3.74 -9.96 -11.82
CA ASN A 96 -2.43 -10.44 -12.25
C ASN A 96 -1.51 -9.26 -12.62
N PHE A 97 -0.97 -8.59 -11.61
CA PHE A 97 -0.05 -7.48 -11.82
C PHE A 97 1.26 -7.92 -12.47
N ASN A 98 1.75 -7.12 -13.39
CA ASN A 98 3.04 -7.35 -14.02
C ASN A 98 4.17 -7.27 -12.98
N LYS A 99 4.91 -8.37 -12.81
CA LYS A 99 5.94 -8.50 -11.77
C LYS A 99 7.20 -7.66 -12.04
N GLU A 100 7.44 -7.31 -13.29
CA GLU A 100 8.61 -6.55 -13.70
C GLU A 100 8.39 -5.04 -13.57
N THR A 101 7.17 -4.56 -13.79
CA THR A 101 6.87 -3.13 -13.88
C THR A 101 6.11 -2.57 -12.68
N THR A 102 5.43 -3.42 -11.91
CA THR A 102 4.72 -2.96 -10.71
C THR A 102 5.71 -2.51 -9.62
N ARG A 103 5.50 -1.31 -9.10
CA ARG A 103 6.34 -0.69 -8.06
C ARG A 103 5.58 -0.60 -6.74
N PHE A 104 6.31 -0.44 -5.65
CA PHE A 104 5.73 -0.34 -4.31
C PHE A 104 6.24 0.88 -3.56
N ILE A 105 5.33 1.50 -2.79
CA ILE A 105 5.66 2.49 -1.76
C ILE A 105 5.17 1.94 -0.44
N LEU A 106 6.10 1.76 0.50
CA LEU A 106 5.80 1.29 1.86
C LEU A 106 5.93 2.45 2.82
N TYR A 107 4.93 2.66 3.67
CA TYR A 107 4.93 3.77 4.64
C TYR A 107 4.73 3.28 6.07
N PRO A 108 5.80 2.72 6.67
CA PRO A 108 5.77 2.29 8.06
C PRO A 108 5.67 3.48 9.02
N ALA A 109 5.07 3.23 10.18
CA ALA A 109 4.99 4.18 11.29
C ALA A 109 5.73 3.62 12.52
N GLY A 110 7.00 3.28 12.33
CA GLY A 110 7.89 2.69 13.35
C GLY A 110 8.15 1.20 13.20
N GLU A 111 7.39 0.50 12.35
CA GLU A 111 7.61 -0.93 12.09
C GLU A 111 8.83 -1.15 11.19
N THR A 112 9.40 -2.34 11.26
CA THR A 112 10.40 -2.75 10.29
C THR A 112 9.73 -3.16 8.97
N THR A 113 10.49 -3.14 7.87
CA THR A 113 10.00 -3.57 6.56
C THR A 113 10.60 -4.90 6.09
N LYS A 114 11.37 -5.57 6.94
CA LYS A 114 12.08 -6.81 6.57
C LYS A 114 11.17 -7.90 6.03
N LYS A 115 10.06 -8.14 6.73
CA LYS A 115 9.10 -9.17 6.32
C LYS A 115 8.31 -8.75 5.07
N SER A 116 7.93 -7.47 4.95
CA SER A 116 7.24 -6.96 3.77
C SER A 116 8.11 -7.00 2.51
N LEU A 117 9.39 -6.66 2.62
CA LEU A 117 10.34 -6.79 1.50
C LEU A 117 10.49 -8.24 1.05
N LYS A 118 10.61 -9.18 1.99
CA LYS A 118 10.63 -10.62 1.68
C LYS A 118 9.32 -11.08 1.04
N GLN A 119 8.19 -10.58 1.52
CA GLN A 119 6.86 -10.91 0.99
C GLN A 119 6.73 -10.48 -0.48
N ILE A 120 7.14 -9.26 -0.81
CA ILE A 120 7.14 -8.74 -2.18
C ILE A 120 8.02 -9.58 -3.12
N LYS A 121 9.23 -9.92 -2.68
CA LYS A 121 10.13 -10.79 -3.44
C LYS A 121 9.56 -12.20 -3.63
N LYS A 122 8.97 -12.78 -2.60
CA LYS A 122 8.34 -14.10 -2.67
C LYS A 122 7.16 -14.13 -3.63
N LEU A 123 6.43 -13.02 -3.78
CA LEU A 123 5.36 -12.84 -4.76
C LEU A 123 5.88 -12.66 -6.20
N GLY A 124 7.19 -12.56 -6.38
CA GLY A 124 7.86 -12.49 -7.68
C GLY A 124 8.09 -11.08 -8.23
N PHE A 125 7.78 -10.03 -7.47
CA PHE A 125 8.05 -8.66 -7.90
C PHE A 125 9.54 -8.33 -7.81
N ILE A 126 10.07 -7.69 -8.84
CA ILE A 126 11.52 -7.43 -8.97
C ILE A 126 11.93 -6.00 -8.61
N SER A 127 11.00 -5.04 -8.63
CA SER A 127 11.31 -3.66 -8.28
C SER A 127 11.60 -3.50 -6.79
N GLU A 128 12.61 -2.71 -6.45
CA GLU A 128 12.89 -2.35 -5.06
C GLU A 128 11.82 -1.37 -4.55
N PRO A 129 11.13 -1.67 -3.45
CA PRO A 129 10.15 -0.77 -2.88
C PRO A 129 10.76 0.52 -2.37
N LEU A 130 10.07 1.64 -2.58
CA LEU A 130 10.38 2.90 -1.92
C LEU A 130 9.80 2.88 -0.50
N VAL A 131 10.64 3.07 0.51
CA VAL A 131 10.21 3.10 1.91
C VAL A 131 10.19 4.54 2.41
N ILE A 132 9.03 5.00 2.85
CA ILE A 132 8.82 6.35 3.39
C ILE A 132 8.23 6.23 4.80
N SER A 133 9.08 6.42 5.81
CA SER A 133 8.62 6.38 7.21
C SER A 133 7.94 7.68 7.61
N TYR A 134 6.81 7.60 8.26
CA TYR A 134 6.06 8.75 8.79
C TYR A 134 5.79 9.87 7.76
N PRO A 135 5.10 9.59 6.64
CA PRO A 135 4.95 10.58 5.56
C PRO A 135 4.41 11.94 6.01
N LEU A 136 3.38 11.96 6.84
CA LEU A 136 2.80 13.21 7.35
C LEU A 136 3.72 13.98 8.29
N LYS A 137 4.43 13.28 9.17
CA LYS A 137 5.37 13.92 10.11
C LYS A 137 6.62 14.46 9.40
N LYS A 138 7.03 13.79 8.34
CA LYS A 138 8.23 14.10 7.56
C LYS A 138 7.85 14.50 6.12
N ALA A 139 6.89 15.40 6.00
CA ALA A 139 6.28 15.77 4.73
C ALA A 139 7.28 16.25 3.68
N LYS A 140 8.28 17.04 4.06
CA LYS A 140 9.33 17.51 3.15
C LYS A 140 10.20 16.39 2.62
N GLU A 141 10.60 15.46 3.49
CA GLU A 141 11.39 14.28 3.10
C GLU A 141 10.57 13.36 2.19
N CYS A 142 9.29 13.14 2.54
CA CYS A 142 8.35 12.35 1.74
C CYS A 142 8.23 12.92 0.32
N LYS A 143 7.98 14.22 0.22
CA LYS A 143 7.88 14.90 -1.08
C LYS A 143 9.15 14.76 -1.90
N ALA A 144 10.32 14.96 -1.30
CA ALA A 144 11.61 14.82 -1.98
C ALA A 144 11.85 13.39 -2.49
N LEU A 145 11.48 12.37 -1.70
CA LEU A 145 11.61 10.97 -2.10
C LEU A 145 10.68 10.62 -3.28
N ILE A 146 9.44 11.11 -3.26
CA ILE A 146 8.50 10.91 -4.38
C ILE A 146 8.99 11.64 -5.64
N GLU A 147 9.42 12.88 -5.52
CA GLU A 147 9.95 13.65 -6.66
C GLU A 147 11.19 13.01 -7.28
N GLY A 148 12.04 12.38 -6.48
CA GLY A 148 13.23 11.68 -6.98
C GLY A 148 12.96 10.30 -7.59
N ALA A 149 11.82 9.67 -7.27
CA ALA A 149 11.50 8.31 -7.69
C ALA A 149 10.50 8.25 -8.86
N PHE A 150 9.69 9.29 -9.06
CA PHE A 150 8.61 9.39 -10.05
C PHE A 150 8.63 10.77 -10.78
#